data_01440d3a43e774baa6f3c0362b71f701
#
_entry.id   01440d3a43e774baa6f3c0362b71f701
#
_cell.length_a   1.000
_cell.length_b   1.000
_cell.length_c   1.000
_cell.angle_alpha   90.00
_cell.angle_beta   90.00
_cell.angle_gamma   90.00
#
_symmetry.space_group_name_H-M   'P 1'
#
loop_
_entity.id
_entity.type
_entity.pdbx_description
1 polymer ?
#
loop_
_entity_poly.entity_id
_entity_poly.type
_entity_poly.pdbx_seq_one_letter_code
_entity_poly.pdbx_strand_id
1 'polypeptide(L)'
;MTIVAALGLLLWTTPVSAAGGGGSGGSGSFDLMIPLEPMPITIIQQSRVRGILLVEFYLEAADQAMAGEINHLMPRLKDSLRTGLSEFAAHEIRMDRPIDLDRLDQYISREVRSVLHDGRAHVVFRQVMVQPK
;
A
#
# COMPACT_ATOMS: atom_id res chain seq x y z
N MET A 1 -48.40 -58.85 34.27
CA MET A 1 -47.32 -57.98 34.79
C MET A 1 -46.27 -57.84 33.73
N THR A 2 -46.34 -56.79 32.95
CA THR A 2 -45.32 -56.54 31.94
C THR A 2 -45.15 -55.01 31.86
N ILE A 3 -44.03 -54.55 32.39
CA ILE A 3 -43.64 -53.16 32.37
C ILE A 3 -42.90 -52.90 31.05
N VAL A 4 -43.47 -52.09 30.20
CA VAL A 4 -42.81 -51.61 28.98
C VAL A 4 -42.17 -50.25 29.29
N ALA A 5 -40.87 -50.25 29.40
CA ALA A 5 -40.10 -49.00 29.50
C ALA A 5 -39.91 -48.36 28.09
N ALA A 6 -40.59 -47.27 27.86
CA ALA A 6 -40.40 -46.49 26.66
C ALA A 6 -39.15 -45.55 26.84
N LEU A 7 -38.09 -45.86 26.10
CA LEU A 7 -36.89 -45.05 26.05
C LEU A 7 -37.10 -43.89 25.07
N GLY A 8 -37.40 -42.72 25.60
CA GLY A 8 -37.54 -41.50 24.80
C GLY A 8 -36.17 -40.95 24.42
N LEU A 9 -35.84 -41.03 23.13
CA LEU A 9 -34.67 -40.40 22.56
C LEU A 9 -34.97 -38.90 22.38
N LEU A 10 -34.47 -38.06 23.25
CA LEU A 10 -34.48 -36.62 23.10
C LEU A 10 -33.37 -36.19 22.11
N LEU A 11 -33.77 -35.97 20.88
CA LEU A 11 -32.96 -35.30 19.87
C LEU A 11 -32.83 -33.81 20.27
N TRP A 12 -31.71 -33.45 20.81
CA TRP A 12 -31.37 -32.06 21.01
C TRP A 12 -30.89 -31.50 19.67
N THR A 13 -31.78 -30.85 18.94
CA THR A 13 -31.42 -29.97 17.84
C THR A 13 -30.95 -28.66 18.41
N THR A 14 -29.64 -28.44 18.45
CA THR A 14 -29.08 -27.12 18.72
C THR A 14 -29.31 -26.26 17.49
N PRO A 15 -29.98 -25.12 17.58
CA PRO A 15 -29.98 -24.14 16.51
C PRO A 15 -28.58 -23.55 16.44
N VAL A 16 -27.87 -23.82 15.35
CA VAL A 16 -26.71 -23.04 14.98
C VAL A 16 -27.20 -21.66 14.63
N SER A 17 -27.14 -20.76 15.60
CA SER A 17 -27.24 -19.32 15.31
C SER A 17 -26.01 -18.96 14.53
N ALA A 18 -26.16 -18.84 13.21
CA ALA A 18 -25.27 -18.08 12.40
C ALA A 18 -25.38 -16.61 12.88
N ALA A 19 -24.63 -16.27 13.89
CA ALA A 19 -24.37 -14.89 14.24
C ALA A 19 -23.56 -14.31 13.07
N GLY A 20 -24.28 -13.81 12.08
CA GLY A 20 -23.77 -12.83 11.16
C GLY A 20 -23.35 -11.61 11.98
N GLY A 21 -22.15 -11.69 12.56
CA GLY A 21 -21.50 -10.53 13.13
C GLY A 21 -21.17 -9.58 11.99
N GLY A 22 -22.10 -8.70 11.66
CA GLY A 22 -21.83 -7.49 10.92
C GLY A 22 -20.91 -6.62 11.74
N GLY A 23 -19.64 -6.93 11.74
CA GLY A 23 -18.60 -6.04 12.20
C GLY A 23 -18.42 -4.92 11.19
N SER A 24 -19.32 -3.95 11.20
CA SER A 24 -19.10 -2.64 10.59
C SER A 24 -18.17 -1.82 11.49
N GLY A 25 -16.98 -2.34 11.73
CA GLY A 25 -15.95 -1.68 12.49
C GLY A 25 -14.71 -1.51 11.61
N GLY A 26 -14.54 -0.33 11.03
CA GLY A 26 -13.22 0.14 10.63
C GLY A 26 -12.65 -0.25 9.28
N SER A 27 -13.43 -0.74 8.31
CA SER A 27 -12.89 -1.00 6.96
C SER A 27 -12.73 0.27 6.10
N GLY A 28 -13.19 1.41 6.55
CA GLY A 28 -13.07 2.66 5.79
C GLY A 28 -11.66 3.18 5.60
N SER A 29 -10.72 2.85 6.49
CA SER A 29 -9.35 3.36 6.42
C SER A 29 -8.49 2.60 5.44
N PHE A 30 -8.64 1.28 5.34
CA PHE A 30 -7.80 0.45 4.47
C PHE A 30 -8.15 0.56 3.00
N ASP A 31 -9.42 0.80 2.68
CA ASP A 31 -9.88 0.99 1.31
C ASP A 31 -9.32 2.28 0.67
N LEU A 32 -8.84 3.20 1.47
CA LEU A 32 -8.22 4.44 1.02
C LEU A 32 -6.69 4.34 0.87
N MET A 33 -6.10 3.22 1.32
CA MET A 33 -4.68 2.92 1.19
C MET A 33 -4.43 2.11 -0.08
N ILE A 34 -3.95 2.77 -1.11
CA ILE A 34 -3.71 2.15 -2.42
C ILE A 34 -2.26 1.70 -2.50
N PRO A 35 -1.99 0.39 -2.54
CA PRO A 35 -0.63 -0.11 -2.67
C PRO A 35 -0.08 0.15 -4.07
N LEU A 36 1.17 0.59 -4.14
CA LEU A 36 1.92 0.60 -5.38
C LEU A 36 2.88 -0.60 -5.40
N GLU A 37 3.08 -1.13 -6.59
CA GLU A 37 4.07 -2.20 -6.78
C GLU A 37 5.47 -1.70 -6.42
N PRO A 38 6.32 -2.57 -5.84
CA PRO A 38 7.70 -2.21 -5.57
C PRO A 38 8.40 -1.68 -6.82
N MET A 39 9.07 -0.54 -6.70
CA MET A 39 9.75 0.11 -7.82
C MET A 39 11.27 -0.01 -7.66
N PRO A 40 11.91 -0.93 -8.41
CA PRO A 40 13.36 -0.99 -8.47
C PRO A 40 13.87 0.10 -9.43
N ILE A 41 14.75 0.95 -8.94
CA ILE A 41 15.38 2.04 -9.70
C ILE A 41 16.89 1.84 -9.70
N THR A 42 17.48 1.75 -10.88
CA THR A 42 18.93 1.68 -11.00
C THR A 42 19.57 3.02 -10.64
N ILE A 43 20.49 3.00 -9.69
CA ILE A 43 21.26 4.18 -9.29
C ILE A 43 22.44 4.33 -10.24
N ILE A 44 22.38 5.35 -11.09
CA ILE A 44 23.45 5.68 -12.03
C ILE A 44 24.06 7.03 -11.63
N GLN A 45 25.33 7.02 -11.30
CA GLN A 45 26.09 8.23 -10.95
C GLN A 45 27.43 8.21 -11.65
N GLN A 46 27.82 9.35 -12.23
CA GLN A 46 29.06 9.47 -12.99
C GLN A 46 29.19 8.38 -14.07
N SER A 47 28.10 8.12 -14.80
CA SER A 47 28.01 7.10 -15.86
C SER A 47 28.29 5.66 -15.41
N ARG A 48 28.17 5.39 -14.11
CA ARG A 48 28.36 4.05 -13.52
C ARG A 48 27.14 3.62 -12.72
N VAL A 49 26.81 2.35 -12.81
CA VAL A 49 25.78 1.73 -11.95
C VAL A 49 26.39 1.58 -10.56
N ARG A 50 25.74 2.19 -9.57
CA ARG A 50 26.15 2.16 -8.15
C ARG A 50 25.36 1.17 -7.33
N GLY A 51 24.16 0.84 -7.77
CA GLY A 51 23.26 -0.06 -7.06
C GLY A 51 21.84 0.06 -7.54
N ILE A 52 20.92 -0.44 -6.72
CA ILE A 52 19.47 -0.40 -6.96
C ILE A 52 18.80 0.21 -5.74
N LEU A 53 17.97 1.22 -5.97
CA LEU A 53 17.02 1.74 -4.99
C LEU A 53 15.70 0.97 -5.14
N LEU A 54 15.23 0.35 -4.07
CA LEU A 54 13.92 -0.28 -4.00
C LEU A 54 13.02 0.55 -3.08
N VAL A 55 11.89 0.98 -3.60
CA VAL A 55 10.88 1.73 -2.84
C VAL A 55 9.55 1.03 -2.90
N GLU A 56 8.96 0.78 -1.74
CA GLU A 56 7.59 0.31 -1.57
C GLU A 56 6.81 1.35 -0.77
N PHE A 57 5.65 1.73 -1.27
CA PHE A 57 4.81 2.69 -0.60
C PHE A 57 3.34 2.54 -0.96
N TYR A 58 2.49 3.19 -0.18
CA TYR A 58 1.07 3.34 -0.41
C TYR A 58 0.75 4.80 -0.71
N LEU A 59 -0.31 5.02 -1.47
CA LEU A 59 -0.97 6.32 -1.54
C LEU A 59 -2.23 6.27 -0.69
N GLU A 60 -2.30 7.14 0.29
CA GLU A 60 -3.50 7.34 1.10
C GLU A 60 -4.37 8.39 0.42
N ALA A 61 -5.57 7.99 -0.01
CA ALA A 61 -6.56 8.88 -0.57
C ALA A 61 -7.39 9.54 0.54
N ALA A 62 -7.83 10.77 0.33
CA ALA A 62 -8.67 11.48 1.30
C ALA A 62 -10.10 10.93 1.36
N ASP A 63 -10.60 10.40 0.24
CA ASP A 63 -11.94 9.84 0.08
C ASP A 63 -12.00 8.81 -1.05
N GLN A 64 -13.15 8.17 -1.21
CA GLN A 64 -13.37 7.15 -2.24
C GLN A 64 -13.30 7.70 -3.67
N ALA A 65 -13.72 8.94 -3.88
CA ALA A 65 -13.65 9.58 -5.18
C ALA A 65 -12.17 9.75 -5.61
N MET A 66 -11.32 10.17 -4.69
CA MET A 66 -9.87 10.26 -4.94
C MET A 66 -9.24 8.89 -5.14
N ALA A 67 -9.63 7.87 -4.38
CA ALA A 67 -9.17 6.51 -4.58
C ALA A 67 -9.48 5.99 -5.98
N GLY A 68 -10.69 6.28 -6.48
CA GLY A 68 -11.10 5.98 -7.86
C GLY A 68 -10.25 6.71 -8.90
N GLU A 69 -9.96 7.99 -8.68
CA GLU A 69 -9.09 8.80 -9.54
C GLU A 69 -7.65 8.27 -9.58
N ILE A 70 -7.10 7.93 -8.42
CA ILE A 70 -5.75 7.32 -8.33
C ILE A 70 -5.70 6.02 -9.14
N ASN A 71 -6.69 5.15 -9.00
CA ASN A 71 -6.74 3.90 -9.75
C ASN A 71 -6.86 4.13 -11.26
N HIS A 72 -7.67 5.10 -11.66
CA HIS A 72 -7.83 5.47 -13.07
C HIS A 72 -6.53 6.02 -13.68
N LEU A 73 -5.79 6.83 -12.93
CA LEU A 73 -4.55 7.46 -13.37
C LEU A 73 -3.29 6.65 -13.02
N MET A 74 -3.44 5.42 -12.52
CA MET A 74 -2.34 4.59 -12.06
C MET A 74 -1.20 4.44 -13.08
N PRO A 75 -1.44 4.21 -14.38
CA PRO A 75 -0.35 4.13 -15.35
C PRO A 75 0.49 5.41 -15.42
N ARG A 76 -0.17 6.58 -15.45
CA ARG A 76 0.50 7.88 -15.46
C ARG A 76 1.26 8.16 -14.17
N LEU A 77 0.67 7.76 -13.03
CA LEU A 77 1.32 7.85 -11.73
C LEU A 77 2.60 7.02 -11.68
N LYS A 78 2.55 5.78 -12.13
CA LYS A 78 3.73 4.90 -12.17
C LYS A 78 4.85 5.48 -13.03
N ASP A 79 4.54 6.04 -14.18
CA ASP A 79 5.54 6.67 -15.07
C ASP A 79 6.15 7.91 -14.43
N SER A 80 5.33 8.79 -13.88
CA SER A 80 5.80 9.99 -13.19
C SER A 80 6.65 9.66 -11.97
N LEU A 81 6.20 8.70 -11.16
CA LEU A 81 6.94 8.24 -9.98
C LEU A 81 8.29 7.62 -10.34
N ARG A 82 8.38 6.83 -11.41
CA ARG A 82 9.67 6.33 -11.91
C ARG A 82 10.61 7.46 -12.28
N THR A 83 10.12 8.49 -12.95
CA THR A 83 10.92 9.67 -13.30
C THR A 83 11.42 10.36 -12.04
N GLY A 84 10.55 10.67 -11.10
CA GLY A 84 10.93 11.31 -9.82
C GLY A 84 11.91 10.49 -9.00
N LEU A 85 11.70 9.17 -8.91
CA LEU A 85 12.62 8.26 -8.22
C LEU A 85 13.98 8.15 -8.91
N SER A 86 14.00 8.18 -10.23
CA SER A 86 15.27 8.16 -10.99
C SER A 86 16.07 9.45 -10.79
N GLU A 87 15.40 10.60 -10.76
CA GLU A 87 16.01 11.88 -10.42
C GLU A 87 16.56 11.88 -8.99
N PHE A 88 15.77 11.40 -8.03
CA PHE A 88 16.20 11.26 -6.65
C PHE A 88 17.44 10.35 -6.54
N ALA A 89 17.42 9.19 -7.21
CA ALA A 89 18.53 8.25 -7.20
C ALA A 89 19.82 8.84 -7.80
N ALA A 90 19.70 9.66 -8.85
CA ALA A 90 20.85 10.28 -9.49
C ALA A 90 21.47 11.41 -8.65
N HIS A 91 20.65 12.18 -7.95
CA HIS A 91 21.08 13.44 -7.35
C HIS A 91 21.19 13.41 -5.82
N GLU A 92 20.34 12.66 -5.14
CA GLU A 92 20.20 12.70 -3.68
C GLU A 92 20.83 11.49 -2.98
N ILE A 93 20.90 10.33 -3.63
CA ILE A 93 21.48 9.13 -3.01
C ILE A 93 22.99 9.25 -2.95
N ARG A 94 23.52 9.02 -1.74
CA ARG A 94 24.94 8.93 -1.45
C ARG A 94 25.21 7.59 -0.77
N MET A 95 26.19 6.84 -1.28
CA MET A 95 26.52 5.52 -0.73
C MET A 95 27.20 5.57 0.64
N ASP A 96 27.68 6.76 1.04
CA ASP A 96 28.37 7.02 2.29
C ASP A 96 27.46 7.48 3.44
N ARG A 97 26.16 7.62 3.19
CA ARG A 97 25.20 8.09 4.20
C ARG A 97 23.80 7.47 4.01
N PRO A 98 22.98 7.47 5.08
CA PRO A 98 21.58 7.04 5.00
C PRO A 98 20.77 7.87 4.00
N ILE A 99 19.69 7.27 3.51
CA ILE A 99 18.71 7.95 2.62
C ILE A 99 17.98 9.01 3.44
N ASP A 100 17.85 10.20 2.86
CA ASP A 100 17.02 11.26 3.39
C ASP A 100 15.56 11.01 2.96
N LEU A 101 14.74 10.50 3.89
CA LEU A 101 13.35 10.16 3.63
C LEU A 101 12.48 11.40 3.41
N ASP A 102 12.80 12.53 4.03
CA ASP A 102 12.06 13.78 3.83
C ASP A 102 12.26 14.31 2.41
N ARG A 103 13.48 14.19 1.90
CA ARG A 103 13.77 14.54 0.50
C ARG A 103 13.08 13.58 -0.45
N LEU A 104 13.10 12.27 -0.18
CA LEU A 104 12.40 11.27 -0.97
C LEU A 104 10.90 11.57 -1.02
N ASP A 105 10.29 11.89 0.12
CA ASP A 105 8.87 12.26 0.20
C ASP A 105 8.57 13.50 -0.66
N GLN A 106 9.42 14.52 -0.64
CA GLN A 106 9.26 15.71 -1.48
C GLN A 106 9.26 15.39 -2.98
N TYR A 107 10.16 14.51 -3.45
CA TYR A 107 10.20 14.06 -4.85
C TYR A 107 8.94 13.31 -5.23
N ILE A 108 8.53 12.34 -4.42
CA ILE A 108 7.34 11.52 -4.70
C ILE A 108 6.06 12.36 -4.61
N SER A 109 5.91 13.18 -3.59
CA SER A 109 4.73 14.04 -3.42
C SER A 109 4.60 15.06 -4.55
N ARG A 110 5.71 15.57 -5.08
CA ARG A 110 5.71 16.44 -6.26
C ARG A 110 5.15 15.71 -7.47
N GLU A 111 5.61 14.48 -7.73
CA GLU A 111 5.14 13.67 -8.87
C GLU A 111 3.66 13.29 -8.73
N VAL A 112 3.22 12.91 -7.53
CA VAL A 112 1.81 12.63 -7.26
C VAL A 112 0.94 13.86 -7.56
N ARG A 113 1.33 15.04 -7.08
CA ARG A 113 0.59 16.28 -7.34
C ARG A 113 0.58 16.68 -8.81
N SER A 114 1.63 16.38 -9.55
CA SER A 114 1.70 16.69 -10.98
C SER A 114 0.69 15.89 -11.80
N VAL A 115 0.32 14.70 -11.35
CA VAL A 115 -0.64 13.82 -12.02
C VAL A 115 -2.06 14.02 -11.49
N LEU A 116 -2.23 14.07 -10.17
CA LEU A 116 -3.56 14.16 -9.54
C LEU A 116 -4.07 15.59 -9.42
N HIS A 117 -3.20 16.59 -9.48
CA HIS A 117 -3.52 18.01 -9.26
C HIS A 117 -4.22 18.28 -7.91
N ASP A 118 -4.12 17.34 -6.98
CA ASP A 118 -4.74 17.37 -5.66
C ASP A 118 -3.69 17.06 -4.58
N GLY A 119 -3.58 17.94 -3.59
CA GLY A 119 -2.64 17.79 -2.47
C GLY A 119 -3.16 16.92 -1.32
N ARG A 120 -4.34 16.30 -1.45
CA ARG A 120 -4.97 15.48 -0.39
C ARG A 120 -4.54 14.02 -0.41
N ALA A 121 -3.76 13.57 -1.40
CA ALA A 121 -3.16 12.27 -1.40
C ALA A 121 -1.83 12.31 -0.64
N HIS A 122 -1.64 11.38 0.28
CA HIS A 122 -0.42 11.27 1.08
C HIS A 122 0.38 10.03 0.73
N VAL A 123 1.69 10.17 0.78
CA VAL A 123 2.61 9.04 0.58
C VAL A 123 2.92 8.40 1.93
N VAL A 124 2.78 7.08 2.00
CA VAL A 124 3.14 6.30 3.19
C VAL A 124 4.17 5.25 2.79
N PHE A 125 5.40 5.42 3.21
CA PHE A 125 6.47 4.48 2.91
C PHE A 125 6.30 3.19 3.71
N ARG A 126 6.43 2.07 3.02
CA ARG A 126 6.52 0.74 3.62
C ARG A 126 7.96 0.29 3.77
N GLN A 127 8.72 0.44 2.69
CA GLN A 127 10.14 0.04 2.67
C GLN A 127 10.91 0.92 1.70
N VAL A 128 12.10 1.33 2.14
CA VAL A 128 13.07 2.01 1.29
C VAL A 128 14.42 1.36 1.53
N MET A 129 15.03 0.83 0.48
CA MET A 129 16.28 0.09 0.58
C MET A 129 17.19 0.43 -0.60
N VAL A 130 18.47 0.58 -0.32
CA VAL A 130 19.54 0.66 -1.33
C VAL A 130 20.37 -0.60 -1.26
N GLN A 131 20.47 -1.28 -2.40
CA GLN A 131 21.39 -2.40 -2.59
C GLN A 131 22.59 -1.90 -3.39
N PRO A 132 23.76 -1.76 -2.78
CA PRO A 132 24.96 -1.38 -3.50
C PRO A 132 25.40 -2.50 -4.45
N LYS A 133 26.04 -2.11 -5.54
CA LYS A 133 26.63 -3.04 -6.51
C LYS A 133 28.05 -3.40 -6.12
#